data_fa3706a84af9c5f0c90682745eb21b1c
#
_entry.id   fa3706a84af9c5f0c90682745eb21b1c
#
_cell.length_a   1.000
_cell.length_b   1.000
_cell.length_c   1.000
_cell.angle_alpha   90.00
_cell.angle_beta   90.00
_cell.angle_gamma   90.00
#
_symmetry.space_group_name_H-M   'P 1'
#
loop_
_entity.id
_entity.type
_entity.pdbx_description
1 polymer ?
#
loop_
_entity_poly.entity_id
_entity_poly.type
_entity_poly.pdbx_seq_one_letter_code
_entity_poly.pdbx_strand_id
1 'polypeptide(L)'
;GASAKLEPPEGMRAWEGLEVKVAFGDVWKESLSELSGGQRSLLALSLILSLLLFKPAPMYILDEVDAALDLSHTQNIGNMLKTHFSQSQFIVVSLKEGMFNNANVIFRTKFVDGVSTVAKTMGTGSSVRQRVLADSNDMDTEPTAGRKHRAQASKRKKGKENSA
;
A
#
# COMPACT_ATOMS: atom_id res chain seq x y z
N GLY A 1 9.31 -14.34 -18.70
CA GLY A 1 9.61 -13.19 -17.84
C GLY A 1 10.07 -11.99 -18.65
N ALA A 2 10.24 -10.84 -17.99
CA ALA A 2 10.88 -9.67 -18.57
C ALA A 2 12.32 -9.58 -18.04
N SER A 3 13.24 -9.12 -18.92
CA SER A 3 14.64 -8.88 -18.58
C SER A 3 15.02 -7.47 -18.98
N ALA A 4 15.91 -6.84 -18.21
CA ALA A 4 16.47 -5.54 -18.55
C ALA A 4 17.96 -5.55 -18.28
N LYS A 5 18.71 -4.81 -19.09
CA LYS A 5 20.16 -4.66 -18.94
C LYS A 5 20.61 -3.26 -19.37
N LEU A 6 21.79 -2.88 -18.88
CA LEU A 6 22.51 -1.68 -19.35
C LEU A 6 23.66 -2.14 -20.23
N GLU A 7 23.73 -1.58 -21.43
CA GLU A 7 24.83 -1.85 -22.38
C GLU A 7 25.30 -0.55 -23.03
N PRO A 8 26.57 -0.43 -23.37
CA PRO A 8 26.99 0.68 -24.18
C PRO A 8 26.37 0.60 -25.57
N PRO A 9 26.09 1.73 -26.24
CA PRO A 9 25.73 1.76 -27.66
C PRO A 9 26.78 1.05 -28.52
N GLU A 10 26.37 0.57 -29.68
CA GLU A 10 27.26 -0.14 -30.60
C GLU A 10 28.48 0.73 -30.97
N GLY A 11 29.68 0.16 -30.82
CA GLY A 11 30.94 0.85 -31.06
C GLY A 11 31.41 1.79 -29.96
N MET A 12 30.64 1.98 -28.88
CA MET A 12 31.00 2.82 -27.73
C MET A 12 31.48 2.00 -26.55
N ARG A 13 32.22 2.66 -25.65
CA ARG A 13 32.67 2.09 -24.39
C ARG A 13 31.69 2.48 -23.23
N ALA A 14 31.63 1.69 -22.16
CA ALA A 14 30.70 1.90 -21.07
C ALA A 14 30.78 3.29 -20.39
N TRP A 15 31.95 3.92 -20.41
CA TRP A 15 32.13 5.28 -19.87
C TRP A 15 31.71 6.41 -20.82
N GLU A 16 31.43 6.09 -22.09
CA GLU A 16 30.92 7.05 -23.06
C GLU A 16 29.40 7.16 -23.04
N GLY A 17 28.73 6.11 -22.52
CA GLY A 17 27.30 6.09 -22.37
C GLY A 17 26.76 4.67 -22.17
N LEU A 18 25.55 4.58 -21.62
CA LEU A 18 24.82 3.32 -21.45
C LEU A 18 23.39 3.49 -21.96
N GLU A 19 22.89 2.47 -22.65
CA GLU A 19 21.50 2.33 -23.07
C GLU A 19 20.79 1.28 -22.21
N VAL A 20 19.52 1.52 -21.93
CA VAL A 20 18.65 0.54 -21.29
C VAL A 20 18.03 -0.33 -22.37
N LYS A 21 18.30 -1.63 -22.33
CA LYS A 21 17.66 -2.62 -23.22
C LYS A 21 16.70 -3.50 -22.43
N VAL A 22 15.54 -3.80 -23.01
CA VAL A 22 14.47 -4.57 -22.39
C VAL A 22 14.04 -5.70 -23.30
N ALA A 23 13.82 -6.88 -22.74
CA ALA A 23 13.23 -8.01 -23.43
C ALA A 23 11.98 -8.52 -22.69
N PHE A 24 11.01 -9.01 -23.46
CA PHE A 24 9.89 -9.79 -22.98
C PHE A 24 9.98 -11.21 -23.59
N GLY A 25 10.21 -12.17 -22.70
CA GLY A 25 10.67 -13.49 -23.16
C GLY A 25 12.02 -13.37 -23.85
N ASP A 26 12.11 -13.85 -25.09
CA ASP A 26 13.33 -13.82 -25.90
C ASP A 26 13.37 -12.63 -26.91
N VAL A 27 12.36 -11.76 -26.85
CA VAL A 27 12.24 -10.63 -27.80
C VAL A 27 12.76 -9.35 -27.17
N TRP A 28 13.91 -8.90 -27.66
CA TRP A 28 14.48 -7.60 -27.29
C TRP A 28 13.75 -6.47 -28.02
N LYS A 29 13.47 -5.40 -27.29
CA LYS A 29 12.88 -4.18 -27.85
C LYS A 29 13.97 -3.27 -28.43
N GLU A 30 13.70 -2.76 -29.61
CA GLU A 30 14.63 -1.84 -30.30
C GLU A 30 14.60 -0.44 -29.70
N SER A 31 13.41 -0.05 -29.16
CA SER A 31 13.22 1.28 -28.57
C SER A 31 12.34 1.21 -27.35
N LEU A 32 12.64 2.04 -26.34
CA LEU A 32 11.79 2.24 -25.15
C LEU A 32 10.43 2.85 -25.48
N SER A 33 10.26 3.45 -26.67
CA SER A 33 8.97 3.96 -27.14
C SER A 33 7.94 2.86 -27.41
N GLU A 34 8.38 1.62 -27.64
CA GLU A 34 7.51 0.46 -27.81
C GLU A 34 6.86 -0.01 -26.49
N LEU A 35 7.37 0.46 -25.35
CA LEU A 35 6.86 0.10 -24.05
C LEU A 35 5.58 0.87 -23.72
N SER A 36 4.62 0.20 -23.06
CA SER A 36 3.47 0.87 -22.45
C SER A 36 3.91 1.83 -21.33
N GLY A 37 3.02 2.75 -20.93
CA GLY A 37 3.30 3.67 -19.82
C GLY A 37 3.69 2.94 -18.52
N GLY A 38 2.93 1.91 -18.13
CA GLY A 38 3.24 1.09 -16.96
C GLY A 38 4.58 0.35 -17.07
N GLN A 39 4.89 -0.21 -18.25
CA GLN A 39 6.18 -0.88 -18.49
C GLN A 39 7.36 0.10 -18.37
N ARG A 40 7.22 1.31 -18.89
CA ARG A 40 8.26 2.36 -18.74
C ARG A 40 8.45 2.76 -17.28
N SER A 41 7.36 2.95 -16.54
CA SER A 41 7.43 3.28 -15.11
C SER A 41 8.09 2.17 -14.31
N LEU A 42 7.73 0.91 -14.57
CA LEU A 42 8.34 -0.24 -13.90
C LEU A 42 9.83 -0.35 -14.21
N LEU A 43 10.22 -0.13 -15.48
CA LEU A 43 11.61 -0.14 -15.89
C LEU A 43 12.42 0.97 -15.22
N ALA A 44 11.90 2.20 -15.21
CA ALA A 44 12.53 3.34 -14.53
C ALA A 44 12.73 3.09 -13.05
N LEU A 45 11.67 2.57 -12.37
CA LEU A 45 11.75 2.21 -10.95
C LEU A 45 12.76 1.09 -10.70
N SER A 46 12.80 0.07 -11.56
CA SER A 46 13.77 -1.04 -11.45
C SER A 46 15.21 -0.54 -11.57
N LEU A 47 15.47 0.40 -12.49
CA LEU A 47 16.79 1.03 -12.64
C LEU A 47 17.16 1.82 -11.37
N ILE A 48 16.26 2.66 -10.88
CA ILE A 48 16.47 3.43 -9.64
C ILE A 48 16.80 2.50 -8.50
N LEU A 49 15.98 1.47 -8.26
CA LEU A 49 16.18 0.53 -7.16
C LEU A 49 17.49 -0.25 -7.29
N SER A 50 17.91 -0.59 -8.51
CA SER A 50 19.22 -1.22 -8.76
C SER A 50 20.39 -0.30 -8.40
N LEU A 51 20.27 1.00 -8.70
CA LEU A 51 21.27 2.00 -8.31
C LEU A 51 21.31 2.21 -6.78
N LEU A 52 20.15 2.17 -6.12
CA LEU A 52 20.06 2.26 -4.66
C LEU A 52 20.70 1.04 -3.97
N LEU A 53 20.62 -0.15 -4.57
CA LEU A 53 21.32 -1.34 -4.08
C LEU A 53 22.84 -1.23 -4.27
N PHE A 54 23.29 -0.61 -5.36
CA PHE A 54 24.72 -0.41 -5.62
C PHE A 54 25.36 0.55 -4.59
N LYS A 55 24.67 1.65 -4.25
CA LYS A 55 25.15 2.61 -3.25
C LYS A 55 23.98 3.01 -2.33
N PRO A 56 23.71 2.23 -1.26
CA PRO A 56 22.58 2.47 -0.40
C PRO A 56 22.76 3.75 0.43
N ALA A 57 21.62 4.45 0.64
CA ALA A 57 21.51 5.56 1.57
C ALA A 57 20.71 5.14 2.81
N PRO A 58 20.85 5.85 3.93
CA PRO A 58 20.11 5.52 5.15
C PRO A 58 18.62 5.77 5.06
N MET A 59 18.17 6.68 4.17
CA MET A 59 16.76 7.03 4.00
C MET A 59 16.42 7.35 2.54
N TYR A 60 15.21 6.92 2.14
CA TYR A 60 14.61 7.20 0.83
C TYR A 60 13.19 7.71 0.98
N ILE A 61 12.80 8.63 0.10
CA ILE A 61 11.43 9.14 -0.02
C ILE A 61 10.95 8.83 -1.42
N LEU A 62 9.87 8.03 -1.52
CA LEU A 62 9.24 7.65 -2.77
C LEU A 62 7.84 8.26 -2.81
N ASP A 63 7.60 9.14 -3.78
CA ASP A 63 6.33 9.85 -3.93
C ASP A 63 5.63 9.38 -5.20
N GLU A 64 4.48 8.71 -5.04
CA GLU A 64 3.59 8.20 -6.09
C GLU A 64 4.31 7.40 -7.22
N VAL A 65 5.44 6.75 -6.92
CA VAL A 65 6.24 5.99 -7.89
C VAL A 65 5.49 4.81 -8.52
N ASP A 66 4.40 4.41 -7.92
CA ASP A 66 3.55 3.29 -8.32
C ASP A 66 2.27 3.73 -9.06
N ALA A 67 2.09 5.01 -9.37
CA ALA A 67 0.86 5.55 -9.97
C ALA A 67 0.43 4.80 -11.24
N ALA A 68 1.38 4.46 -12.12
CA ALA A 68 1.12 3.77 -13.39
C ALA A 68 1.20 2.22 -13.30
N LEU A 69 1.41 1.65 -12.11
CA LEU A 69 1.57 0.21 -11.91
C LEU A 69 0.27 -0.45 -11.47
N ASP A 70 0.10 -1.72 -11.77
CA ASP A 70 -1.00 -2.55 -11.25
C ASP A 70 -0.71 -3.04 -9.82
N LEU A 71 -1.72 -3.68 -9.22
CA LEU A 71 -1.63 -4.19 -7.84
C LEU A 71 -0.53 -5.24 -7.67
N SER A 72 -0.34 -6.11 -8.67
CA SER A 72 0.66 -7.19 -8.63
C SER A 72 2.08 -6.61 -8.58
N HIS A 73 2.39 -5.67 -9.48
CA HIS A 73 3.67 -4.99 -9.49
C HIS A 73 3.91 -4.20 -8.20
N THR A 74 2.88 -3.50 -7.69
CA THR A 74 2.97 -2.73 -6.46
C THR A 74 3.28 -3.61 -5.24
N GLN A 75 2.64 -4.78 -5.13
CA GLN A 75 2.92 -5.76 -4.08
C GLN A 75 4.35 -6.31 -4.17
N ASN A 76 4.82 -6.62 -5.38
CA ASN A 76 6.17 -7.12 -5.60
C ASN A 76 7.22 -6.08 -5.21
N ILE A 77 6.99 -4.80 -5.52
CA ILE A 77 7.87 -3.70 -5.11
C ILE A 77 7.89 -3.58 -3.58
N GLY A 78 6.73 -3.59 -2.92
CA GLY A 78 6.65 -3.56 -1.45
C GLY A 78 7.42 -4.71 -0.79
N ASN A 79 7.31 -5.92 -1.33
CA ASN A 79 8.07 -7.08 -0.86
C ASN A 79 9.57 -6.92 -1.11
N MET A 80 9.96 -6.41 -2.26
CA MET A 80 11.36 -6.18 -2.62
C MET A 80 12.00 -5.15 -1.70
N LEU A 81 11.34 -4.03 -1.43
CA LEU A 81 11.82 -3.01 -0.49
C LEU A 81 12.08 -3.61 0.89
N LYS A 82 11.16 -4.41 1.40
CA LYS A 82 11.31 -5.09 2.69
C LYS A 82 12.46 -6.09 2.72
N THR A 83 12.67 -6.82 1.62
CA THR A 83 13.65 -7.92 1.56
C THR A 83 15.07 -7.41 1.29
N HIS A 84 15.23 -6.49 0.36
CA HIS A 84 16.54 -6.07 -0.12
C HIS A 84 17.08 -4.79 0.52
N PHE A 85 16.21 -4.00 1.18
CA PHE A 85 16.58 -2.71 1.75
C PHE A 85 16.35 -2.64 3.27
N SER A 86 16.59 -3.74 3.98
CA SER A 86 16.34 -3.86 5.42
C SER A 86 17.14 -2.86 6.29
N GLN A 87 18.23 -2.30 5.76
CA GLN A 87 19.11 -1.35 6.44
C GLN A 87 18.76 0.12 6.14
N SER A 88 17.79 0.37 5.27
CA SER A 88 17.39 1.72 4.87
C SER A 88 15.96 2.01 5.34
N GLN A 89 15.71 3.25 5.72
CA GLN A 89 14.36 3.74 5.99
C GLN A 89 13.68 4.18 4.70
N PHE A 90 12.44 3.74 4.49
CA PHE A 90 11.61 4.21 3.37
C PHE A 90 10.42 4.99 3.89
N ILE A 91 10.21 6.18 3.32
CA ILE A 91 8.97 6.95 3.41
C ILE A 91 8.31 6.85 2.03
N VAL A 92 7.15 6.22 1.98
CA VAL A 92 6.45 5.96 0.73
C VAL A 92 5.09 6.64 0.76
N VAL A 93 4.83 7.51 -0.21
CA VAL A 93 3.53 8.11 -0.46
C VAL A 93 2.89 7.34 -1.61
N SER A 94 1.74 6.74 -1.36
CA SER A 94 1.01 5.92 -2.34
C SER A 94 -0.47 5.84 -2.00
N LEU A 95 -1.31 5.73 -3.04
CA LEU A 95 -2.74 5.44 -2.92
C LEU A 95 -3.05 3.95 -3.04
N LYS A 96 -2.04 3.10 -3.27
CA LYS A 96 -2.24 1.68 -3.58
C LYS A 96 -1.91 0.78 -2.39
N GLU A 97 -2.86 -0.10 -2.04
CA GLU A 97 -2.71 -1.05 -0.94
C GLU A 97 -1.46 -1.95 -1.06
N GLY A 98 -1.08 -2.31 -2.29
CA GLY A 98 0.11 -3.14 -2.54
C GLY A 98 1.40 -2.58 -1.95
N MET A 99 1.56 -1.25 -1.95
CA MET A 99 2.76 -0.59 -1.42
C MET A 99 2.83 -0.61 0.10
N PHE A 100 1.71 -0.38 0.79
CA PHE A 100 1.74 -0.24 2.26
C PHE A 100 1.43 -1.52 3.04
N ASN A 101 1.09 -2.64 2.39
CA ASN A 101 0.88 -3.92 3.07
C ASN A 101 2.10 -4.41 3.88
N ASN A 102 3.31 -4.00 3.49
CA ASN A 102 4.56 -4.35 4.15
C ASN A 102 5.09 -3.24 5.07
N ALA A 103 4.36 -2.15 5.24
CA ALA A 103 4.79 -1.02 6.08
C ALA A 103 4.80 -1.39 7.56
N ASN A 104 5.78 -0.86 8.29
CA ASN A 104 5.82 -0.94 9.75
C ASN A 104 4.89 0.09 10.40
N VAL A 105 4.71 1.24 9.75
CA VAL A 105 3.85 2.33 10.19
C VAL A 105 3.10 2.88 8.98
N ILE A 106 1.81 3.13 9.15
CA ILE A 106 0.97 3.77 8.14
C ILE A 106 0.40 5.08 8.71
N PHE A 107 0.59 6.17 7.99
CA PHE A 107 -0.08 7.43 8.22
C PHE A 107 -1.22 7.56 7.21
N ARG A 108 -2.45 7.42 7.68
CA ARG A 108 -3.64 7.53 6.83
C ARG A 108 -4.22 8.92 6.93
N THR A 109 -4.34 9.59 5.78
CA THR A 109 -5.04 10.87 5.68
C THR A 109 -6.53 10.64 5.49
N LYS A 110 -7.37 11.42 6.17
CA LYS A 110 -8.82 11.45 6.02
C LYS A 110 -9.29 12.89 5.95
N PHE A 111 -10.34 13.12 5.19
CA PHE A 111 -11.02 14.41 5.14
C PHE A 111 -12.32 14.28 5.95
N VAL A 112 -12.42 15.01 7.06
CA VAL A 112 -13.55 14.95 7.99
C VAL A 112 -13.99 16.38 8.29
N ASP A 113 -15.27 16.66 8.09
CA ASP A 113 -15.89 17.99 8.36
C ASP A 113 -15.12 19.18 7.76
N GLY A 114 -14.67 19.03 6.52
CA GLY A 114 -13.93 20.09 5.83
C GLY A 114 -12.45 20.22 6.23
N VAL A 115 -11.93 19.34 7.09
CA VAL A 115 -10.55 19.37 7.58
C VAL A 115 -9.83 18.07 7.27
N SER A 116 -8.57 18.18 6.80
CA SER A 116 -7.70 17.01 6.64
C SER A 116 -7.13 16.58 7.99
N THR A 117 -7.32 15.31 8.31
CA THR A 117 -6.79 14.67 9.53
C THR A 117 -5.83 13.56 9.18
N VAL A 118 -4.92 13.22 10.10
CA VAL A 118 -3.94 12.13 9.92
C VAL A 118 -4.04 11.18 11.11
N ALA A 119 -4.27 9.91 10.81
CA ALA A 119 -4.23 8.83 11.79
C ALA A 119 -2.99 7.96 11.59
N LYS A 120 -2.29 7.61 12.69
CA LYS A 120 -1.14 6.72 12.69
C LYS A 120 -1.55 5.33 13.12
N THR A 121 -1.22 4.32 12.32
CA THR A 121 -1.44 2.90 12.61
C THR A 121 -0.10 2.17 12.60
N MET A 122 0.14 1.34 13.60
CA MET A 122 1.35 0.52 13.71
C MET A 122 1.01 -0.96 13.49
N GLY A 123 1.90 -1.67 12.83
CA GLY A 123 1.76 -3.11 12.63
C GLY A 123 2.78 -3.64 11.61
N THR A 124 2.87 -4.94 11.50
CA THR A 124 3.74 -5.64 10.56
C THR A 124 2.89 -6.44 9.57
N GLY A 125 3.08 -6.23 8.28
CA GLY A 125 2.46 -7.03 7.22
C GLY A 125 0.94 -7.15 7.32
N SER A 126 0.42 -8.36 7.28
CA SER A 126 -1.02 -8.66 7.25
C SER A 126 -1.82 -8.14 8.46
N SER A 127 -1.18 -7.97 9.62
CA SER A 127 -1.85 -7.46 10.82
C SER A 127 -2.22 -5.97 10.73
N VAL A 128 -1.51 -5.20 9.90
CA VAL A 128 -1.84 -3.78 9.66
C VAL A 128 -3.16 -3.64 8.92
N ARG A 129 -3.39 -4.51 7.93
CA ARG A 129 -4.63 -4.49 7.13
C ARG A 129 -5.87 -4.73 7.99
N GLN A 130 -5.81 -5.72 8.91
CA GLN A 130 -6.94 -6.02 9.80
C GLN A 130 -7.24 -4.88 10.76
N ARG A 131 -6.22 -4.24 11.36
CA ARG A 131 -6.41 -3.11 12.28
C ARG A 131 -7.00 -1.88 11.59
N VAL A 132 -6.53 -1.58 10.38
CA VAL A 132 -7.04 -0.44 9.61
C VAL A 132 -8.51 -0.61 9.24
N LEU A 133 -8.97 -1.84 8.95
CA LEU A 133 -10.38 -2.16 8.68
C LEU A 133 -11.25 -2.13 9.94
N ALA A 134 -10.72 -2.55 11.09
CA ALA A 134 -11.42 -2.49 12.37
C ALA A 134 -11.68 -1.04 12.81
N ASP A 135 -10.66 -0.17 12.74
CA ASP A 135 -10.79 1.25 13.09
C ASP A 135 -11.79 2.02 12.20
N SER A 136 -12.04 1.54 10.97
CA SER A 136 -13.04 2.14 10.08
C SER A 136 -14.47 1.73 10.39
N ASN A 137 -14.69 0.59 11.06
CA ASN A 137 -16.02 0.10 11.45
C ASN A 137 -16.50 0.65 12.81
N ASP A 138 -15.58 1.05 13.69
CA ASP A 138 -15.93 1.56 15.03
C ASP A 138 -16.40 3.03 15.03
N MET A 139 -16.30 3.75 13.90
CA MET A 139 -16.70 5.15 13.81
C MET A 139 -18.18 5.39 13.45
N ASP A 140 -18.94 4.34 13.09
CA ASP A 140 -20.36 4.48 12.70
C ASP A 140 -21.38 4.15 13.80
N THR A 141 -20.93 3.92 15.04
CA THR A 141 -21.84 3.73 16.18
C THR A 141 -21.84 4.95 17.08
N GLU A 142 -22.72 5.91 16.78
CA GLU A 142 -23.12 6.93 17.74
C GLU A 142 -23.80 6.27 18.97
N PRO A 143 -23.44 6.67 20.20
CA PRO A 143 -24.16 6.22 21.37
C PRO A 143 -25.51 6.95 21.46
N THR A 144 -26.58 6.30 21.05
CA THR A 144 -27.94 6.78 21.37
C THR A 144 -28.13 6.79 22.87
N ALA A 145 -28.16 7.99 23.43
CA ALA A 145 -28.43 8.26 24.84
C ALA A 145 -29.77 7.63 25.27
N GLY A 146 -29.69 6.65 26.16
CA GLY A 146 -30.82 5.97 26.75
C GLY A 146 -31.70 6.91 27.57
N ARG A 147 -32.93 7.07 27.12
CA ARG A 147 -34.01 7.72 27.89
C ARG A 147 -34.63 6.70 28.84
N LYS A 148 -34.25 6.78 30.11
CA LYS A 148 -34.90 6.05 31.20
C LYS A 148 -36.34 6.56 31.39
N HIS A 149 -37.33 5.78 31.09
CA HIS A 149 -38.67 5.93 31.65
C HIS A 149 -38.95 4.82 32.67
N ARG A 150 -39.03 5.27 33.91
CA ARG A 150 -39.50 4.57 35.08
C ARG A 150 -41.03 4.48 35.01
N ALA A 151 -41.60 3.30 35.02
CA ALA A 151 -43.00 3.09 35.35
C ALA A 151 -43.18 1.95 36.33
N GLN A 152 -43.92 2.28 37.35
CA GLN A 152 -44.16 1.59 38.58
C GLN A 152 -45.00 0.33 38.43
N ALA A 153 -44.88 -0.49 39.47
CA ALA A 153 -45.64 -1.65 39.79
C ALA A 153 -47.17 -1.46 39.83
N SER A 154 -47.90 -2.45 39.42
CA SER A 154 -49.21 -2.74 39.97
C SER A 154 -49.43 -4.26 40.04
N LYS A 155 -49.52 -4.71 41.29
CA LYS A 155 -50.06 -6.03 41.67
C LYS A 155 -51.55 -6.11 41.29
N ARG A 156 -52.01 -7.23 40.75
CA ARG A 156 -53.31 -7.79 41.20
C ARG A 156 -53.38 -9.30 40.94
N LYS A 157 -53.75 -9.91 42.03
CA LYS A 157 -54.17 -11.29 42.31
C LYS A 157 -55.50 -11.69 41.61
N LYS A 158 -55.68 -12.98 41.61
CA LYS A 158 -56.92 -13.82 41.52
C LYS A 158 -57.04 -14.49 40.16
N GLY A 159 -57.33 -15.73 40.03
CA GLY A 159 -57.81 -16.76 40.97
C GLY A 159 -58.40 -17.87 40.09
N LYS A 160 -58.16 -19.10 40.52
CA LYS A 160 -59.04 -20.26 40.43
C LYS A 160 -60.02 -20.39 39.26
N GLU A 161 -60.06 -21.48 38.65
CA GLU A 161 -60.82 -22.71 38.76
C GLU A 161 -61.00 -23.35 37.42
N ASN A 162 -60.73 -24.57 37.28
CA ASN A 162 -61.51 -25.81 37.30
C ASN A 162 -61.79 -26.40 35.93
N SER A 163 -61.49 -27.70 35.92
CA SER A 163 -62.25 -28.82 35.30
C SER A 163 -62.26 -29.01 33.82
N ALA A 164 -61.63 -30.02 33.35
CA ALA A 164 -62.16 -31.32 32.98
C ALA A 164 -61.01 -32.18 32.46
#